data_26e06dede8fa2ba4cf78cf0ecd445629
#
_entry.id   26e06dede8fa2ba4cf78cf0ecd445629
#
_cell.length_a   1.000
_cell.length_b   1.000
_cell.length_c   1.000
_cell.angle_alpha   90.00
_cell.angle_beta   90.00
_cell.angle_gamma   90.00
#
_symmetry.space_group_name_H-M   'P 1'
#
loop_
_entity.id
_entity.type
_entity.pdbx_description
1 polymer ?
#
loop_
_entity_poly.entity_id
_entity_poly.type
_entity_poly.pdbx_seq_one_letter_code
_entity_poly.pdbx_strand_id
1 'polypeptide(L)'
;KFFEKGDRPLEIVSTRQWYLRNGARDADLRDRLVELGKELNWHPDFMRVRYENWVGGLTGDWLVSRQRFFGVPIPVWYAVDADGEVRWDTPLVPDEAQLPIDPSSDVPAGYSADQRGVAGGFIGDPDIMDTWATSSLTPQIAGGWLDDADLFERVFPMDVRPQGQDIIRTWLFSTVVRSHLEHNQLPWKH
;
A
#
# COMPACT_ATOMS: atom_id res chain seq x y z
N LYS A 1 13.06 -26.92 4.09
CA LYS A 1 12.84 -25.93 5.17
C LYS A 1 11.50 -26.21 5.83
N PHE A 2 11.42 -25.95 7.13
CA PHE A 2 10.21 -26.14 7.92
C PHE A 2 9.70 -24.79 8.44
N PHE A 3 8.42 -24.76 8.81
CA PHE A 3 7.84 -23.60 9.47
C PHE A 3 8.56 -23.33 10.79
N GLU A 4 8.90 -22.08 11.07
CA GLU A 4 9.75 -21.65 12.19
C GLU A 4 9.22 -22.10 13.57
N LYS A 5 7.91 -22.21 13.72
CA LYS A 5 7.23 -22.56 14.97
C LYS A 5 6.52 -23.92 14.92
N GLY A 6 6.95 -24.85 14.05
CA GLY A 6 6.30 -26.14 13.89
C GLY A 6 7.03 -27.10 12.96
N ASP A 7 6.52 -28.32 12.88
CA ASP A 7 7.14 -29.44 12.15
C ASP A 7 6.62 -29.58 10.69
N ARG A 8 5.79 -28.62 10.24
CA ARG A 8 5.25 -28.69 8.88
C ARG A 8 6.28 -28.17 7.86
N PRO A 9 6.51 -28.89 6.75
CA PRO A 9 7.35 -28.39 5.69
C PRO A 9 6.78 -27.12 5.09
N LEU A 10 7.66 -26.20 4.66
CA LEU A 10 7.28 -25.05 3.86
C LEU A 10 7.10 -25.45 2.40
N GLU A 11 6.01 -25.05 1.81
CA GLU A 11 5.69 -25.24 0.40
C GLU A 11 5.71 -23.89 -0.31
N ILE A 12 6.05 -23.92 -1.60
CA ILE A 12 5.94 -22.75 -2.48
C ILE A 12 4.61 -22.87 -3.20
N VAL A 13 3.74 -21.91 -2.96
CA VAL A 13 2.42 -21.84 -3.60
C VAL A 13 2.31 -20.56 -4.42
N SER A 14 1.55 -20.63 -5.51
CA SER A 14 1.19 -19.46 -6.32
C SER A 14 -0.18 -18.96 -5.88
N THR A 15 -0.28 -17.70 -5.50
CA THR A 15 -1.52 -17.07 -5.08
C THR A 15 -1.71 -15.73 -5.78
N ARG A 16 -2.96 -15.29 -5.92
CA ARG A 16 -3.25 -13.92 -6.36
C ARG A 16 -2.92 -12.96 -5.24
N GLN A 17 -2.29 -11.83 -5.60
CA GLN A 17 -1.87 -10.82 -4.66
C GLN A 17 -1.99 -9.44 -5.29
N TRP A 18 -2.23 -8.43 -4.46
CA TRP A 18 -2.13 -7.04 -4.85
C TRP A 18 -0.70 -6.52 -4.72
N TYR A 19 -0.27 -5.80 -5.75
CA TYR A 19 1.04 -5.17 -5.80
C TYR A 19 0.91 -3.68 -6.09
N LEU A 20 1.67 -2.88 -5.37
CA LEU A 20 1.86 -1.45 -5.67
C LEU A 20 3.18 -1.26 -6.41
N ARG A 21 3.16 -0.50 -7.49
CA ARG A 21 4.38 -0.12 -8.21
C ARG A 21 5.26 0.74 -7.31
N ASN A 22 6.53 0.37 -7.20
CA ASN A 22 7.48 1.02 -6.31
C ASN A 22 8.84 1.32 -6.99
N GLY A 23 8.89 1.26 -8.31
CA GLY A 23 10.11 1.44 -9.09
C GLY A 23 10.88 0.16 -9.39
N ALA A 24 10.43 -1.03 -8.90
CA ALA A 24 11.13 -2.27 -9.22
C ALA A 24 11.08 -2.62 -10.71
N ARG A 25 9.95 -2.38 -11.35
CA ARG A 25 9.69 -2.64 -12.77
C ARG A 25 9.54 -1.39 -13.61
N ASP A 26 9.71 -0.23 -13.00
CA ASP A 26 9.59 1.10 -13.60
C ASP A 26 10.91 1.86 -13.36
N ALA A 27 11.73 1.95 -14.39
CA ALA A 27 13.04 2.55 -14.30
C ALA A 27 12.97 4.06 -14.02
N ASP A 28 12.03 4.76 -14.66
CA ASP A 28 11.86 6.20 -14.50
C ASP A 28 11.45 6.54 -13.06
N LEU A 29 10.50 5.78 -12.50
CA LEU A 29 10.12 5.93 -11.10
C LEU A 29 11.29 5.60 -10.16
N ARG A 30 12.06 4.54 -10.45
CA ARG A 30 13.24 4.18 -9.65
C ARG A 30 14.27 5.31 -9.61
N ASP A 31 14.60 5.85 -10.77
CA ASP A 31 15.58 6.94 -10.90
C ASP A 31 15.06 8.18 -10.15
N ARG A 32 13.78 8.49 -10.29
CA ARG A 32 13.17 9.60 -9.53
C ARG A 32 13.23 9.37 -8.03
N LEU A 33 12.98 8.16 -7.54
CA LEU A 33 13.07 7.83 -6.12
C LEU A 33 14.52 7.97 -5.58
N VAL A 34 15.52 7.61 -6.38
CA VAL A 34 16.92 7.83 -6.02
C VAL A 34 17.22 9.33 -5.91
N GLU A 35 16.76 10.14 -6.85
CA GLU A 35 16.95 11.61 -6.78
C GLU A 35 16.25 12.21 -5.56
N LEU A 36 15.04 11.80 -5.25
CA LEU A 36 14.34 12.22 -4.03
C LEU A 36 15.14 11.89 -2.76
N GLY A 37 15.81 10.74 -2.73
CA GLY A 37 16.72 10.38 -1.64
C GLY A 37 17.91 11.34 -1.49
N LYS A 38 18.36 11.97 -2.57
CA LYS A 38 19.44 12.99 -2.54
C LYS A 38 18.93 14.36 -2.10
N GLU A 39 17.64 14.64 -2.31
CA GLU A 39 17.01 15.89 -1.88
C GLU A 39 16.74 15.92 -0.37
N LEU A 40 16.64 14.74 0.29
CA LEU A 40 16.49 14.63 1.74
C LEU A 40 17.78 15.01 2.49
N ASN A 41 17.62 15.71 3.61
CA ASN A 41 18.71 15.97 4.54
C ASN A 41 18.84 14.83 5.56
N TRP A 42 19.84 14.02 5.41
CA TRP A 42 20.06 12.82 6.24
C TRP A 42 20.89 13.14 7.49
N HIS A 43 20.51 12.57 8.61
CA HIS A 43 21.21 12.68 9.88
C HIS A 43 21.38 11.31 10.56
N PRO A 44 22.58 10.68 10.46
CA PRO A 44 23.79 11.13 9.75
C PRO A 44 23.72 10.91 8.24
N ASP A 45 24.46 11.70 7.47
CA ASP A 45 24.47 11.72 6.00
C ASP A 45 24.65 10.35 5.35
N PHE A 46 25.45 9.47 5.93
CA PHE A 46 25.74 8.15 5.36
C PHE A 46 24.51 7.23 5.32
N MET A 47 23.43 7.53 6.02
CA MET A 47 22.20 6.76 5.97
C MET A 47 21.51 6.83 4.61
N ARG A 48 21.78 7.86 3.81
CA ARG A 48 21.32 7.94 2.42
C ARG A 48 21.71 6.71 1.62
N VAL A 49 22.92 6.20 1.80
CA VAL A 49 23.42 5.03 1.07
C VAL A 49 22.54 3.79 1.31
N ARG A 50 21.97 3.64 2.51
CA ARG A 50 21.03 2.53 2.79
C ARG A 50 19.76 2.65 1.96
N TYR A 51 19.24 3.85 1.83
CA TYR A 51 18.06 4.11 0.99
C TYR A 51 18.38 3.87 -0.50
N GLU A 52 19.46 4.44 -1.01
CA GLU A 52 19.88 4.28 -2.41
C GLU A 52 20.12 2.81 -2.77
N ASN A 53 20.80 2.06 -1.89
CA ASN A 53 21.03 0.62 -2.09
C ASN A 53 19.71 -0.17 -2.07
N TRP A 54 18.76 0.22 -1.25
CA TRP A 54 17.44 -0.42 -1.23
C TRP A 54 16.68 -0.16 -2.53
N VAL A 55 16.59 1.10 -2.97
CA VAL A 55 15.90 1.47 -4.21
C VAL A 55 16.56 0.82 -5.42
N GLY A 56 17.89 0.90 -5.51
CA GLY A 56 18.67 0.28 -6.61
C GLY A 56 18.58 -1.25 -6.63
N GLY A 57 18.39 -1.87 -5.48
CA GLY A 57 18.28 -3.33 -5.32
C GLY A 57 16.87 -3.90 -5.42
N LEU A 58 15.86 -3.09 -5.72
CA LEU A 58 14.48 -3.57 -5.86
C LEU A 58 14.34 -4.57 -7.01
N THR A 59 13.80 -5.75 -6.70
CA THR A 59 13.59 -6.85 -7.66
C THR A 59 12.12 -7.11 -7.97
N GLY A 60 11.21 -6.55 -7.18
CA GLY A 60 9.75 -6.73 -7.34
C GLY A 60 8.98 -5.58 -6.73
N ASP A 61 7.76 -5.38 -7.23
CA ASP A 61 6.82 -4.39 -6.70
C ASP A 61 6.41 -4.72 -5.27
N TRP A 62 5.88 -3.76 -4.56
CA TRP A 62 5.45 -3.92 -3.18
C TRP A 62 4.21 -4.81 -3.09
N LEU A 63 4.38 -6.03 -2.60
CA LEU A 63 3.27 -6.92 -2.28
C LEU A 63 2.51 -6.33 -1.08
N VAL A 64 1.35 -5.74 -1.36
CA VAL A 64 0.58 -4.99 -0.35
C VAL A 64 -0.49 -5.82 0.34
N SER A 65 -1.01 -6.87 -0.29
CA SER A 65 -2.05 -7.72 0.30
C SER A 65 -1.51 -8.66 1.36
N ARG A 66 -2.32 -8.88 2.41
CA ARG A 66 -2.03 -9.79 3.51
C ARG A 66 -3.25 -10.64 3.84
N GLN A 67 -3.04 -11.94 4.01
CA GLN A 67 -4.05 -12.91 4.41
C GLN A 67 -4.16 -12.92 5.93
N ARG A 68 -4.80 -11.90 6.49
CA ARG A 68 -5.02 -11.73 7.93
C ARG A 68 -6.44 -11.28 8.19
N PHE A 69 -6.92 -11.59 9.38
CA PHE A 69 -8.29 -11.26 9.79
C PHE A 69 -8.47 -9.76 10.07
N PHE A 70 -7.47 -9.10 10.64
CA PHE A 70 -7.58 -7.71 11.07
C PHE A 70 -6.58 -6.81 10.35
N GLY A 71 -7.07 -5.68 9.84
CA GLY A 71 -6.30 -4.63 9.19
C GLY A 71 -7.17 -3.73 8.31
N VAL A 72 -6.56 -2.83 7.58
CA VAL A 72 -7.26 -1.98 6.61
C VAL A 72 -7.60 -2.83 5.38
N PRO A 73 -8.89 -2.99 5.04
CA PRO A 73 -9.30 -3.81 3.92
C PRO A 73 -8.87 -3.20 2.58
N ILE A 74 -8.75 -4.05 1.57
CA ILE A 74 -8.62 -3.61 0.17
C ILE A 74 -10.04 -3.34 -0.34
N PRO A 75 -10.41 -2.09 -0.66
CA PRO A 75 -11.80 -1.68 -0.85
C PRO A 75 -12.33 -2.04 -2.23
N VAL A 76 -12.32 -3.33 -2.58
CA VAL A 76 -12.79 -3.82 -3.88
C VAL A 76 -13.62 -5.10 -3.73
N TRP A 77 -14.43 -5.38 -4.75
CA TRP A 77 -15.19 -6.61 -4.88
C TRP A 77 -14.90 -7.27 -6.23
N TYR A 78 -15.40 -8.48 -6.40
CA TYR A 78 -15.33 -9.23 -7.65
C TYR A 78 -16.70 -9.81 -7.97
N ALA A 79 -17.11 -9.70 -9.23
CA ALA A 79 -18.32 -10.35 -9.69
C ALA A 79 -18.16 -11.88 -9.64
N VAL A 80 -19.23 -12.57 -9.29
CA VAL A 80 -19.38 -14.01 -9.41
C VAL A 80 -20.27 -14.28 -10.62
N ASP A 81 -19.82 -15.03 -11.59
CA ASP A 81 -20.60 -15.30 -12.79
C ASP A 81 -21.75 -16.32 -12.55
N ALA A 82 -22.49 -16.62 -13.61
CA ALA A 82 -23.63 -17.53 -13.53
C ALA A 82 -23.24 -18.98 -13.19
N ASP A 83 -21.98 -19.36 -13.46
CA ASP A 83 -21.42 -20.67 -13.15
C ASP A 83 -20.83 -20.75 -11.73
N GLY A 84 -20.82 -19.63 -11.02
CA GLY A 84 -20.27 -19.50 -9.67
C GLY A 84 -18.76 -19.19 -9.63
N GLU A 85 -18.14 -18.90 -10.79
CA GLU A 85 -16.74 -18.56 -10.88
C GLU A 85 -16.49 -17.08 -10.63
N VAL A 86 -15.46 -16.77 -9.84
CA VAL A 86 -15.09 -15.38 -9.48
C VAL A 86 -14.27 -14.74 -10.57
N ARG A 87 -14.65 -13.54 -10.98
CA ARG A 87 -13.96 -12.71 -12.00
C ARG A 87 -12.83 -11.90 -11.40
N TRP A 88 -11.75 -12.56 -11.00
CA TRP A 88 -10.60 -11.96 -10.35
C TRP A 88 -9.82 -10.94 -11.18
N ASP A 89 -9.94 -10.98 -12.48
CA ASP A 89 -9.25 -10.11 -13.44
C ASP A 89 -9.92 -8.75 -13.62
N THR A 90 -11.15 -8.60 -13.15
CA THR A 90 -11.97 -7.40 -13.28
C THR A 90 -12.58 -6.97 -11.94
N PRO A 91 -11.77 -6.37 -11.03
CA PRO A 91 -12.28 -5.93 -9.75
C PRO A 91 -13.33 -4.81 -9.92
N LEU A 92 -14.36 -4.87 -9.09
CA LEU A 92 -15.34 -3.80 -8.92
C LEU A 92 -14.76 -2.78 -7.94
N VAL A 93 -14.40 -1.62 -8.45
CA VAL A 93 -13.76 -0.55 -7.67
C VAL A 93 -14.81 0.51 -7.33
N PRO A 94 -14.93 0.95 -6.08
CA PRO A 94 -15.83 2.03 -5.69
C PRO A 94 -15.34 3.38 -6.22
N ASP A 95 -16.26 4.33 -6.32
CA ASP A 95 -15.87 5.72 -6.49
C ASP A 95 -15.22 6.25 -5.21
N GLU A 96 -14.28 7.18 -5.34
CA GLU A 96 -13.57 7.77 -4.20
C GLU A 96 -14.53 8.38 -3.16
N ALA A 97 -15.61 9.00 -3.60
CA ALA A 97 -16.63 9.58 -2.72
C ALA A 97 -17.39 8.56 -1.86
N GLN A 98 -17.27 7.26 -2.17
CA GLN A 98 -17.89 6.19 -1.38
C GLN A 98 -16.99 5.69 -0.24
N LEU A 99 -15.72 6.08 -0.23
CA LEU A 99 -14.77 5.67 0.83
C LEU A 99 -15.11 6.36 2.17
N PRO A 100 -14.88 5.71 3.33
CA PRO A 100 -14.25 4.39 3.48
C PRO A 100 -15.22 3.23 3.19
N ILE A 101 -14.67 2.11 2.70
CA ILE A 101 -15.40 0.89 2.37
C ILE A 101 -14.76 -0.33 3.05
N ASP A 102 -15.60 -1.17 3.64
CA ASP A 102 -15.25 -2.53 4.05
C ASP A 102 -15.97 -3.53 3.12
N PRO A 103 -15.27 -4.17 2.17
CA PRO A 103 -15.90 -5.06 1.21
C PRO A 103 -16.50 -6.32 1.85
N SER A 104 -16.18 -6.61 3.12
CA SER A 104 -16.77 -7.73 3.85
C SER A 104 -18.23 -7.45 4.26
N SER A 105 -18.60 -6.19 4.48
CA SER A 105 -19.92 -5.74 4.91
C SER A 105 -20.65 -4.89 3.87
N ASP A 106 -19.92 -4.05 3.13
CA ASP A 106 -20.48 -3.12 2.15
C ASP A 106 -20.79 -3.83 0.82
N VAL A 107 -21.64 -3.19 0.01
CA VAL A 107 -22.16 -3.76 -1.24
C VAL A 107 -21.73 -2.88 -2.42
N PRO A 108 -21.19 -3.46 -3.51
CA PRO A 108 -20.81 -2.69 -4.70
C PRO A 108 -22.04 -2.14 -5.42
N ALA A 109 -21.86 -1.05 -6.15
CA ALA A 109 -22.92 -0.43 -6.96
C ALA A 109 -23.53 -1.45 -7.93
N GLY A 110 -24.85 -1.46 -8.03
CA GLY A 110 -25.60 -2.35 -8.91
C GLY A 110 -25.91 -3.74 -8.33
N TYR A 111 -25.51 -4.02 -7.09
CA TYR A 111 -25.80 -5.26 -6.39
C TYR A 111 -26.64 -5.02 -5.11
N SER A 112 -27.22 -6.08 -4.57
CA SER A 112 -27.90 -6.11 -3.28
C SER A 112 -27.21 -7.09 -2.32
N ALA A 113 -27.43 -6.93 -1.01
CA ALA A 113 -26.73 -7.70 0.01
C ALA A 113 -26.95 -9.23 -0.08
N ASP A 114 -28.09 -9.66 -0.54
CA ASP A 114 -28.46 -11.06 -0.75
C ASP A 114 -27.71 -11.71 -1.93
N GLN A 115 -27.08 -10.92 -2.78
CA GLN A 115 -26.25 -11.39 -3.87
C GLN A 115 -24.80 -11.70 -3.45
N ARG A 116 -24.44 -11.49 -2.19
CA ARG A 116 -23.10 -11.78 -1.67
C ARG A 116 -22.82 -13.28 -1.67
N GLY A 117 -21.77 -13.72 -2.36
CA GLY A 117 -21.29 -15.10 -2.37
C GLY A 117 -22.12 -16.09 -3.17
N VAL A 118 -23.04 -15.61 -4.01
CA VAL A 118 -23.88 -16.48 -4.86
C VAL A 118 -23.58 -16.26 -6.35
N ALA A 119 -23.93 -17.21 -7.18
CA ALA A 119 -23.81 -17.11 -8.63
C ALA A 119 -24.62 -15.90 -9.15
N GLY A 120 -24.05 -15.13 -10.07
CA GLY A 120 -24.60 -13.87 -10.55
C GLY A 120 -24.50 -12.70 -9.56
N GLY A 121 -23.80 -12.88 -8.46
CA GLY A 121 -23.58 -11.88 -7.42
C GLY A 121 -22.14 -11.39 -7.34
N PHE A 122 -21.63 -11.21 -6.13
CA PHE A 122 -20.29 -10.66 -5.88
C PHE A 122 -19.66 -11.26 -4.62
N ILE A 123 -18.35 -11.12 -4.50
CA ILE A 123 -17.61 -11.32 -3.24
C ILE A 123 -16.72 -10.10 -2.97
N GLY A 124 -16.45 -9.81 -1.70
CA GLY A 124 -15.44 -8.84 -1.29
C GLY A 124 -14.03 -9.41 -1.40
N ASP A 125 -13.02 -8.54 -1.58
CA ASP A 125 -11.64 -8.96 -1.45
C ASP A 125 -11.40 -9.46 -0.01
N PRO A 126 -10.86 -10.66 0.18
CA PRO A 126 -10.66 -11.24 1.51
C PRO A 126 -9.40 -10.72 2.21
N ASP A 127 -8.53 -10.02 1.48
CA ASP A 127 -7.24 -9.58 1.97
C ASP A 127 -7.31 -8.19 2.61
N ILE A 128 -6.37 -7.93 3.49
CA ILE A 128 -6.13 -6.61 4.07
C ILE A 128 -4.80 -6.05 3.55
N MET A 129 -4.62 -4.76 3.74
CA MET A 129 -3.37 -4.10 3.38
C MET A 129 -2.24 -4.40 4.38
N ASP A 130 -1.03 -4.45 3.89
CA ASP A 130 0.19 -4.38 4.68
C ASP A 130 0.13 -3.18 5.63
N THR A 131 0.52 -3.35 6.88
CA THR A 131 0.55 -2.26 7.87
C THR A 131 1.40 -1.07 7.41
N TRP A 132 2.43 -1.29 6.59
CA TRP A 132 3.23 -0.22 6.00
C TRP A 132 2.43 0.64 5.01
N ALA A 133 1.33 0.14 4.45
CA ALA A 133 0.42 0.95 3.66
C ALA A 133 -0.21 2.07 4.49
N THR A 134 -0.69 1.77 5.70
CA THR A 134 -1.19 2.79 6.64
C THR A 134 -0.07 3.67 7.16
N SER A 135 1.04 3.05 7.59
CA SER A 135 2.20 3.79 8.15
C SER A 135 2.80 4.77 7.15
N SER A 136 2.75 4.46 5.86
CA SER A 136 3.24 5.35 4.79
C SER A 136 2.42 6.62 4.61
N LEU A 137 1.20 6.69 5.15
CA LEU A 137 0.34 7.88 5.15
C LEU A 137 0.48 8.74 6.41
N THR A 138 1.37 8.40 7.33
CA THR A 138 1.47 9.12 8.62
C THR A 138 1.68 10.63 8.48
N PRO A 139 2.50 11.15 7.54
CA PRO A 139 2.62 12.60 7.34
C PRO A 139 1.30 13.24 6.91
N GLN A 140 0.56 12.60 6.01
CA GLN A 140 -0.73 13.09 5.53
C GLN A 140 -1.77 13.06 6.64
N ILE A 141 -1.87 11.94 7.38
CA ILE A 141 -2.80 11.79 8.50
C ILE A 141 -2.53 12.82 9.59
N ALA A 142 -1.26 12.97 9.99
CA ALA A 142 -0.88 13.95 11.01
C ALA A 142 -1.07 15.40 10.55
N GLY A 143 -1.00 15.65 9.24
CA GLY A 143 -1.24 16.95 8.63
C GLY A 143 -2.72 17.26 8.39
N GLY A 144 -3.64 16.33 8.64
CA GLY A 144 -5.08 16.55 8.38
C GLY A 144 -5.44 16.51 6.89
N TRP A 145 -4.71 15.75 6.06
CA TRP A 145 -5.00 15.61 4.65
C TRP A 145 -6.45 15.14 4.44
N LEU A 146 -7.18 15.83 3.57
CA LEU A 146 -8.62 15.70 3.27
C LEU A 146 -9.57 16.24 4.37
N ASP A 147 -9.10 16.46 5.61
CA ASP A 147 -9.93 16.91 6.72
C ASP A 147 -9.73 18.40 7.04
N ASP A 148 -8.48 18.90 6.98
CA ASP A 148 -8.10 20.27 7.31
C ASP A 148 -7.04 20.79 6.32
N ALA A 149 -7.51 21.42 5.25
CA ALA A 149 -6.64 21.93 4.18
C ALA A 149 -5.66 23.01 4.66
N ASP A 150 -6.06 23.89 5.61
CA ASP A 150 -5.19 24.93 6.17
C ASP A 150 -4.06 24.31 7.00
N LEU A 151 -4.37 23.34 7.83
CA LEU A 151 -3.35 22.61 8.58
C LEU A 151 -2.39 21.89 7.64
N PHE A 152 -2.94 21.15 6.65
CA PHE A 152 -2.13 20.39 5.71
C PHE A 152 -1.15 21.26 4.94
N GLU A 153 -1.59 22.40 4.40
CA GLU A 153 -0.72 23.34 3.68
C GLU A 153 0.42 23.88 4.55
N ARG A 154 0.18 24.07 5.85
CA ARG A 154 1.19 24.59 6.78
C ARG A 154 2.19 23.56 7.28
N VAL A 155 1.83 22.28 7.34
CA VAL A 155 2.68 21.26 7.98
C VAL A 155 3.21 20.20 7.02
N PHE A 156 2.69 20.13 5.80
CA PHE A 156 3.15 19.17 4.80
C PHE A 156 3.86 19.89 3.63
N PRO A 157 5.09 19.50 3.26
CA PRO A 157 5.95 18.46 3.88
C PRO A 157 6.38 18.83 5.31
N MET A 158 6.52 17.82 6.15
CA MET A 158 7.00 18.00 7.52
C MET A 158 8.48 18.43 7.54
N ASP A 159 8.92 19.05 8.63
CA ASP A 159 10.33 19.45 8.74
C ASP A 159 11.22 18.26 9.12
N VAL A 160 10.86 17.51 10.14
CA VAL A 160 11.72 16.48 10.72
C VAL A 160 10.98 15.16 10.90
N ARG A 161 11.64 14.04 10.52
CA ARG A 161 11.15 12.70 10.73
C ARG A 161 12.21 11.78 11.35
N PRO A 162 12.34 11.74 12.68
CA PRO A 162 13.25 10.82 13.35
C PRO A 162 12.77 9.37 13.17
N GLN A 163 13.69 8.46 12.82
CA GLN A 163 13.38 7.04 12.71
C GLN A 163 14.63 6.17 12.82
N GLY A 164 14.43 4.90 13.21
CA GLY A 164 15.50 3.91 13.22
C GLY A 164 15.93 3.50 11.81
N GLN A 165 17.20 3.14 11.66
CA GLN A 165 17.77 2.71 10.38
C GLN A 165 17.09 1.46 9.82
N ASP A 166 16.49 0.64 10.67
CA ASP A 166 15.87 -0.64 10.29
C ASP A 166 14.64 -0.46 9.41
N ILE A 167 13.94 0.67 9.55
CA ILE A 167 12.71 0.97 8.83
C ILE A 167 12.90 1.91 7.63
N ILE A 168 14.14 2.20 7.24
CA ILE A 168 14.44 2.93 5.98
C ILE A 168 13.86 2.17 4.78
N ARG A 169 13.96 0.84 4.77
CA ARG A 169 13.48 -0.03 3.69
C ARG A 169 11.96 -0.15 3.62
N THR A 170 11.28 0.08 4.70
CA THR A 170 9.84 -0.09 4.84
C THR A 170 9.15 1.25 5.00
N TRP A 171 9.19 1.84 6.18
CA TRP A 171 8.45 3.03 6.50
C TRP A 171 8.91 4.27 5.70
N LEU A 172 10.22 4.58 5.70
CA LEU A 172 10.72 5.73 4.95
C LEU A 172 10.45 5.56 3.46
N PHE A 173 10.89 4.43 2.89
CA PHE A 173 10.75 4.17 1.46
C PHE A 173 9.28 4.23 1.01
N SER A 174 8.38 3.51 1.69
CA SER A 174 6.96 3.50 1.35
C SER A 174 6.31 4.87 1.47
N THR A 175 6.73 5.68 2.47
CA THR A 175 6.23 7.05 2.65
C THR A 175 6.71 7.97 1.53
N VAL A 176 7.97 7.87 1.10
CA VAL A 176 8.51 8.65 -0.03
C VAL A 176 7.79 8.27 -1.33
N VAL A 177 7.60 6.97 -1.59
CA VAL A 177 6.85 6.51 -2.78
C VAL A 177 5.45 7.11 -2.81
N ARG A 178 4.69 6.99 -1.72
CA ARG A 178 3.32 7.49 -1.66
C ARG A 178 3.24 9.01 -1.78
N SER A 179 4.09 9.72 -1.06
CA SER A 179 4.13 11.18 -1.11
C SER A 179 4.47 11.68 -2.51
N HIS A 180 5.40 11.02 -3.18
CA HIS A 180 5.75 11.37 -4.55
C HIS A 180 4.60 11.11 -5.52
N LEU A 181 3.97 9.94 -5.46
CA LEU A 181 2.88 9.58 -6.38
C LEU A 181 1.62 10.43 -6.16
N GLU A 182 1.32 10.82 -4.93
CA GLU A 182 0.13 11.61 -4.59
C GLU A 182 0.34 13.12 -4.73
N HIS A 183 1.47 13.62 -4.21
CA HIS A 183 1.72 15.05 -4.07
C HIS A 183 2.90 15.56 -4.92
N ASN A 184 3.61 14.67 -5.63
CA ASN A 184 4.83 14.96 -6.39
C ASN A 184 5.93 15.65 -5.57
N GLN A 185 6.02 15.36 -4.28
CA GLN A 185 7.00 15.95 -3.37
C GLN A 185 7.43 14.98 -2.27
N LEU A 186 8.54 15.32 -1.58
CA LEU A 186 8.98 14.60 -0.38
C LEU A 186 8.01 14.82 0.79
N PRO A 187 7.86 13.83 1.69
CA PRO A 187 6.98 13.94 2.85
C PRO A 187 7.57 14.75 4.01
N TRP A 188 8.88 14.98 4.03
CA TRP A 188 9.63 15.78 5.03
C TRP A 188 10.99 16.21 4.46
N LYS A 189 11.65 17.14 5.19
CA LYS A 189 12.95 17.70 4.79
C LYS A 189 14.15 16.97 5.43
N HIS A 190 14.02 16.56 6.72
CA HIS A 190 15.09 15.98 7.55
C HIS A 190 14.74 14.64 8.12
#